data_1dd5aabfdd5b4cc5991b767ec99b5234
#
_entry.id   1dd5aabfdd5b4cc5991b767ec99b5234
#
_cell.length_a   1.000
_cell.length_b   1.000
_cell.length_c   1.000
_cell.angle_alpha   90.00
_cell.angle_beta   90.00
_cell.angle_gamma   90.00
#
_symmetry.space_group_name_H-M   'P 1'
#
loop_
_entity.id
_entity.type
_entity.pdbx_description
1 polymer ?
#
loop_
_entity_poly.entity_id
_entity_poly.type
_entity_poly.pdbx_seq_one_letter_code
_entity_poly.pdbx_strand_id
1 'polypeptide(L)'
;MLNSVTNNELLKYLFSVLFVALLIGASTADTFAKPPKNHLKNKNVLVYTKNGEGFVHDNIPFAVASLEKMAVEYKFNITVTDDSNYFTEENLKSIDLMVFPSTNNEVFTDNAQRLAFRRYIQSGGGIVGLHSVVGTERNWEWFKMLIGGRFVWHPKYQKLAINKLDGSHVSMEGMPGIWEKEDECYLMKELYPGIKVLMAHDLTSLNNEQNEKVKELTASFHRYYPAVWHQDFDGGVAWITALGHNKKDYEDPTYLKHVYQGMNYVASRVSKKDYSKAYAKAWNSPVQFK
;
A
#
# COMPACT_ATOMS: atom_id res chain seq x y z
N MET A 1 15.90 -36.63 71.98
CA MET A 1 15.49 -37.64 71.00
C MET A 1 15.59 -37.03 69.60
N LEU A 2 16.68 -37.36 68.94
CA LEU A 2 16.92 -36.91 67.56
C LEU A 2 16.30 -37.91 66.60
N ASN A 3 15.26 -37.50 65.88
CA ASN A 3 14.68 -38.34 64.83
C ASN A 3 15.61 -38.33 63.62
N SER A 4 16.13 -39.50 63.30
CA SER A 4 16.89 -39.75 62.09
C SER A 4 15.95 -39.71 60.87
N VAL A 5 16.08 -38.68 60.07
CA VAL A 5 15.45 -38.68 58.73
C VAL A 5 16.20 -39.69 57.88
N THR A 6 15.50 -40.74 57.43
CA THR A 6 16.11 -41.81 56.63
C THR A 6 16.52 -41.29 55.25
N ASN A 7 17.67 -41.77 54.76
CA ASN A 7 18.23 -41.42 53.45
C ASN A 7 17.23 -41.54 52.26
N ASN A 8 16.18 -42.31 52.41
CA ASN A 8 15.16 -42.49 51.38
C ASN A 8 14.22 -41.27 51.16
N GLU A 9 13.99 -40.47 52.20
CA GLU A 9 13.15 -39.25 52.04
C GLU A 9 13.97 -38.12 51.40
N LEU A 10 15.27 -38.01 51.71
CA LEU A 10 16.16 -37.07 51.05
C LEU A 10 16.30 -37.35 49.55
N LEU A 11 16.32 -38.64 49.16
CA LEU A 11 16.41 -39.06 47.76
C LEU A 11 15.16 -38.70 46.98
N LYS A 12 13.97 -38.82 47.58
CA LYS A 12 12.68 -38.45 46.97
C LYS A 12 12.59 -36.95 46.71
N TYR A 13 13.07 -36.12 47.63
CA TYR A 13 13.12 -34.67 47.46
C TYR A 13 14.10 -34.24 46.35
N LEU A 14 15.25 -34.88 46.25
CA LEU A 14 16.23 -34.62 45.21
C LEU A 14 15.69 -35.00 43.81
N PHE A 15 14.98 -36.12 43.69
CA PHE A 15 14.36 -36.49 42.42
C PHE A 15 13.19 -35.58 42.05
N SER A 16 12.37 -35.09 43.00
CA SER A 16 11.28 -34.16 42.73
C SER A 16 11.79 -32.77 42.31
N VAL A 17 12.90 -32.29 42.89
CA VAL A 17 13.49 -31.00 42.50
C VAL A 17 14.16 -31.10 41.12
N LEU A 18 14.77 -32.25 40.77
CA LEU A 18 15.37 -32.44 39.44
C LEU A 18 14.29 -32.54 38.35
N PHE A 19 13.11 -33.13 38.65
CA PHE A 19 12.02 -33.23 37.65
C PHE A 19 11.31 -31.90 37.41
N VAL A 20 11.23 -31.03 38.42
CA VAL A 20 10.68 -29.66 38.26
C VAL A 20 11.66 -28.75 37.52
N ALA A 21 12.96 -28.93 37.70
CA ALA A 21 13.99 -28.18 36.97
C ALA A 21 14.07 -28.58 35.46
N LEU A 22 13.68 -29.81 35.09
CA LEU A 22 13.64 -30.24 33.68
C LEU A 22 12.40 -29.77 32.91
N LEU A 23 11.35 -29.33 33.59
CA LEU A 23 10.10 -28.81 32.98
C LEU A 23 10.11 -27.29 32.72
N ILE A 24 11.07 -26.55 33.30
CA ILE A 24 11.23 -25.11 33.07
C ILE A 24 12.17 -24.82 31.90
N GLY A 25 12.83 -25.84 31.37
CA GLY A 25 13.69 -25.75 30.17
C GLY A 25 12.99 -25.95 28.84
N ALA A 26 11.64 -25.83 28.77
CA ALA A 26 10.95 -25.64 27.52
C ALA A 26 11.25 -24.21 27.05
N SER A 27 12.42 -24.05 26.43
CA SER A 27 12.76 -22.92 25.60
C SER A 27 11.54 -22.64 24.70
N THR A 28 10.83 -21.57 24.96
CA THR A 28 10.06 -20.91 23.93
C THR A 28 11.08 -20.50 22.90
N ALA A 29 11.36 -21.39 21.95
CA ALA A 29 11.96 -20.98 20.71
C ALA A 29 11.00 -19.91 20.17
N ASP A 30 11.36 -18.63 20.39
CA ASP A 30 10.77 -17.56 19.62
C ASP A 30 10.93 -17.99 18.18
N THR A 31 9.84 -18.49 17.60
CA THR A 31 9.76 -18.71 16.18
C THR A 31 9.82 -17.30 15.59
N PHE A 32 11.05 -16.81 15.39
CA PHE A 32 11.25 -15.60 14.60
C PHE A 32 10.53 -15.85 13.28
N ALA A 33 9.41 -15.18 13.11
CA ALA A 33 8.66 -15.24 11.87
C ALA A 33 9.66 -14.97 10.74
N LYS A 34 9.74 -15.90 9.81
CA LYS A 34 10.68 -15.78 8.69
C LYS A 34 10.44 -14.43 8.03
N PRO A 35 11.47 -13.59 7.82
CA PRO A 35 11.25 -12.27 7.24
C PRO A 35 10.46 -12.41 5.94
N PRO A 36 9.51 -11.52 5.67
CA PRO A 36 8.67 -11.60 4.49
C PRO A 36 9.54 -11.67 3.23
N LYS A 37 9.13 -12.52 2.29
CA LYS A 37 9.89 -12.71 1.05
C LYS A 37 9.98 -11.40 0.28
N ASN A 38 11.20 -10.99 -0.08
CA ASN A 38 11.42 -9.82 -0.91
C ASN A 38 11.14 -10.14 -2.38
N HIS A 39 9.95 -9.78 -2.85
CA HIS A 39 9.51 -9.95 -4.23
C HIS A 39 9.99 -8.81 -5.14
N LEU A 40 10.46 -7.68 -4.57
CA LEU A 40 11.02 -6.55 -5.31
C LEU A 40 12.41 -6.83 -5.87
N LYS A 41 13.15 -7.77 -5.30
CA LYS A 41 14.53 -8.07 -5.74
C LYS A 41 14.60 -8.30 -7.25
N ASN A 42 15.48 -7.55 -7.92
CA ASN A 42 15.72 -7.55 -9.36
C ASN A 42 14.51 -7.10 -10.22
N LYS A 43 13.48 -6.49 -9.63
CA LYS A 43 12.37 -5.89 -10.36
C LYS A 43 12.74 -4.53 -10.93
N ASN A 44 12.16 -4.18 -12.06
CA ASN A 44 12.25 -2.86 -12.67
C ASN A 44 11.05 -2.01 -12.24
N VAL A 45 11.29 -0.99 -11.44
CA VAL A 45 10.28 -0.09 -10.89
C VAL A 45 10.36 1.26 -11.59
N LEU A 46 9.26 1.70 -12.18
CA LEU A 46 9.12 3.05 -12.74
C LEU A 46 8.43 3.95 -11.70
N VAL A 47 9.09 5.02 -11.29
CA VAL A 47 8.50 6.09 -10.45
C VAL A 47 8.14 7.25 -11.36
N TYR A 48 6.84 7.50 -11.51
CA TYR A 48 6.33 8.54 -12.39
C TYR A 48 5.84 9.72 -11.58
N THR A 49 6.49 10.89 -11.78
CA THR A 49 6.32 12.08 -10.93
C THR A 49 5.62 13.25 -11.60
N LYS A 50 5.17 13.10 -12.87
CA LYS A 50 4.49 14.16 -13.59
C LYS A 50 3.19 14.55 -12.90
N ASN A 51 2.94 15.87 -12.88
CA ASN A 51 1.66 16.44 -12.47
C ASN A 51 1.06 17.23 -13.63
N GLY A 52 -0.26 17.28 -13.69
CA GLY A 52 -0.97 18.19 -14.58
C GLY A 52 -1.01 19.61 -14.01
N GLU A 53 -1.72 20.50 -14.71
CA GLU A 53 -1.94 21.87 -14.26
C GLU A 53 -2.69 21.90 -12.93
N GLY A 54 -2.23 22.70 -11.96
CA GLY A 54 -2.83 22.88 -10.66
C GLY A 54 -1.91 22.60 -9.49
N PHE A 55 -2.45 22.02 -8.41
CA PHE A 55 -1.68 21.77 -7.18
C PHE A 55 -0.68 20.63 -7.35
N VAL A 56 0.57 20.90 -6.99
CA VAL A 56 1.67 19.93 -6.95
C VAL A 56 2.15 19.78 -5.50
N HIS A 57 2.19 18.54 -5.03
CA HIS A 57 2.63 18.25 -3.67
C HIS A 57 4.15 18.42 -3.51
N ASP A 58 4.56 19.09 -2.46
CA ASP A 58 5.98 19.31 -2.14
C ASP A 58 6.66 18.09 -1.49
N ASN A 59 5.91 17.03 -1.23
CA ASN A 59 6.40 15.75 -0.74
C ASN A 59 7.01 14.85 -1.83
N ILE A 60 6.77 15.12 -3.11
CA ILE A 60 7.21 14.27 -4.23
C ILE A 60 8.73 14.03 -4.22
N PRO A 61 9.61 15.05 -4.05
CA PRO A 61 11.06 14.81 -3.98
C PRO A 61 11.47 13.91 -2.80
N PHE A 62 10.75 13.99 -1.67
CA PHE A 62 11.00 13.14 -0.50
C PHE A 62 10.55 11.69 -0.73
N ALA A 63 9.42 11.52 -1.43
CA ALA A 63 8.96 10.21 -1.88
C ALA A 63 10.00 9.56 -2.80
N VAL A 64 10.49 10.29 -3.80
CA VAL A 64 11.53 9.80 -4.72
C VAL A 64 12.78 9.39 -3.95
N ALA A 65 13.31 10.26 -3.09
CA ALA A 65 14.51 9.97 -2.31
C ALA A 65 14.36 8.73 -1.40
N SER A 66 13.16 8.52 -0.81
CA SER A 66 12.88 7.34 0.00
C SER A 66 12.81 6.06 -0.86
N LEU A 67 12.19 6.13 -2.04
CA LEU A 67 12.11 5.01 -2.98
C LEU A 67 13.49 4.62 -3.55
N GLU A 68 14.37 5.59 -3.79
CA GLU A 68 15.76 5.33 -4.20
C GLU A 68 16.56 4.64 -3.09
N LYS A 69 16.39 5.03 -1.82
CA LYS A 69 16.96 4.31 -0.67
C LYS A 69 16.42 2.89 -0.58
N MET A 70 15.10 2.70 -0.75
CA MET A 70 14.49 1.37 -0.79
C MET A 70 15.04 0.53 -1.94
N ALA A 71 15.32 1.11 -3.10
CA ALA A 71 15.89 0.39 -4.24
C ALA A 71 17.26 -0.22 -3.90
N VAL A 72 18.11 0.52 -3.20
CA VAL A 72 19.41 0.01 -2.71
C VAL A 72 19.21 -1.10 -1.66
N GLU A 73 18.35 -0.86 -0.66
CA GLU A 73 18.11 -1.79 0.46
C GLU A 73 17.50 -3.12 -0.03
N TYR A 74 16.45 -3.04 -0.84
CA TYR A 74 15.69 -4.20 -1.31
C TYR A 74 16.14 -4.74 -2.67
N LYS A 75 17.18 -4.14 -3.27
CA LYS A 75 17.87 -4.60 -4.49
C LYS A 75 16.94 -4.69 -5.71
N PHE A 76 16.20 -3.63 -5.99
CA PHE A 76 15.44 -3.47 -7.22
C PHE A 76 16.01 -2.33 -8.08
N ASN A 77 15.74 -2.37 -9.38
CA ASN A 77 16.11 -1.29 -10.29
C ASN A 77 15.03 -0.22 -10.26
N ILE A 78 15.44 1.04 -10.24
CA ILE A 78 14.53 2.18 -10.22
C ILE A 78 14.80 3.11 -11.41
N THR A 79 13.74 3.56 -12.05
CA THR A 79 13.75 4.63 -13.06
C THR A 79 12.79 5.70 -12.61
N VAL A 80 13.24 6.94 -12.49
CA VAL A 80 12.41 8.09 -12.13
C VAL A 80 12.25 8.98 -13.34
N THR A 81 11.01 9.37 -13.67
CA THR A 81 10.73 10.28 -14.79
C THR A 81 9.47 11.10 -14.57
N ASP A 82 9.44 12.31 -15.08
CA ASP A 82 8.25 13.16 -15.26
C ASP A 82 7.90 13.33 -16.77
N ASP A 83 8.64 12.68 -17.66
CA ASP A 83 8.38 12.71 -19.09
C ASP A 83 7.30 11.68 -19.47
N SER A 84 6.13 12.19 -19.88
CA SER A 84 5.03 11.34 -20.35
C SER A 84 5.34 10.59 -21.66
N ASN A 85 6.35 11.04 -22.45
CA ASN A 85 6.78 10.33 -23.65
C ASN A 85 7.46 8.98 -23.33
N TYR A 86 7.82 8.73 -22.07
CA TYR A 86 8.28 7.41 -21.64
C TYR A 86 7.19 6.33 -21.81
N PHE A 87 5.90 6.70 -21.82
CA PHE A 87 4.78 5.77 -21.90
C PHE A 87 4.55 5.27 -23.33
N THR A 88 5.40 4.37 -23.75
CA THR A 88 5.29 3.56 -24.97
C THR A 88 5.23 2.07 -24.60
N GLU A 89 4.59 1.22 -25.41
CA GLU A 89 4.62 -0.23 -25.14
C GLU A 89 6.04 -0.77 -25.07
N GLU A 90 6.95 -0.23 -25.89
CA GLU A 90 8.34 -0.69 -25.93
C GLU A 90 9.05 -0.46 -24.60
N ASN A 91 8.96 0.74 -24.05
CA ASN A 91 9.58 1.06 -22.75
C ASN A 91 8.91 0.27 -21.62
N LEU A 92 7.56 0.17 -21.64
CA LEU A 92 6.79 -0.44 -20.57
C LEU A 92 6.89 -1.97 -20.51
N LYS A 93 7.36 -2.64 -21.58
CA LYS A 93 7.63 -4.10 -21.56
C LYS A 93 8.62 -4.51 -20.47
N SER A 94 9.62 -3.67 -20.21
CA SER A 94 10.67 -3.94 -19.21
C SER A 94 10.26 -3.59 -17.78
N ILE A 95 9.18 -2.81 -17.56
CA ILE A 95 8.77 -2.33 -16.24
C ILE A 95 7.92 -3.39 -15.54
N ASP A 96 8.29 -3.80 -14.34
CA ASP A 96 7.52 -4.77 -13.53
C ASP A 96 6.35 -4.10 -12.81
N LEU A 97 6.61 -2.99 -12.11
CA LEU A 97 5.57 -2.21 -11.44
C LEU A 97 5.85 -0.70 -11.55
N MET A 98 4.80 0.10 -11.40
CA MET A 98 4.90 1.55 -11.38
C MET A 98 4.52 2.09 -10.01
N VAL A 99 5.18 3.18 -9.58
CA VAL A 99 4.81 3.97 -8.41
C VAL A 99 4.45 5.38 -8.85
N PHE A 100 3.27 5.84 -8.47
CA PHE A 100 2.79 7.21 -8.70
C PHE A 100 2.75 7.94 -7.36
N PRO A 101 3.84 8.62 -6.96
CA PRO A 101 3.93 9.31 -5.68
C PRO A 101 3.28 10.68 -5.79
N SER A 102 2.15 10.88 -5.15
CA SER A 102 1.43 12.16 -5.05
C SER A 102 1.21 12.87 -6.40
N THR A 103 1.02 12.09 -7.48
CA THR A 103 0.62 12.65 -8.78
C THR A 103 -0.79 13.24 -8.70
N ASN A 104 -1.07 14.23 -9.53
CA ASN A 104 -2.35 14.93 -9.51
C ASN A 104 -2.69 15.51 -10.90
N ASN A 105 -3.98 15.64 -11.20
CA ASN A 105 -4.52 16.15 -12.46
C ASN A 105 -4.05 15.32 -13.67
N GLU A 106 -4.07 15.88 -14.90
CA GLU A 106 -3.77 15.15 -16.13
C GLU A 106 -2.26 14.94 -16.28
N VAL A 107 -1.80 13.70 -16.13
CA VAL A 107 -0.37 13.35 -16.16
C VAL A 107 0.09 12.82 -17.53
N PHE A 108 -0.83 12.45 -18.39
CA PHE A 108 -0.55 12.06 -19.77
C PHE A 108 -0.93 13.19 -20.72
N THR A 109 -0.06 13.51 -21.67
CA THR A 109 -0.25 14.61 -22.62
C THR A 109 -1.03 14.20 -23.87
N ASP A 110 -1.13 12.89 -24.15
CA ASP A 110 -1.91 12.37 -25.26
C ASP A 110 -2.57 11.00 -24.97
N ASN A 111 -3.40 10.58 -25.87
CA ASN A 111 -4.16 9.34 -25.73
C ASN A 111 -3.35 8.08 -26.08
N ALA A 112 -2.24 8.19 -26.80
CA ALA A 112 -1.37 7.06 -27.10
C ALA A 112 -0.63 6.64 -25.81
N GLN A 113 -0.20 7.59 -25.00
CA GLN A 113 0.42 7.35 -23.68
C GLN A 113 -0.60 6.68 -22.73
N ARG A 114 -1.85 7.17 -22.68
CA ARG A 114 -2.92 6.53 -21.90
C ARG A 114 -3.19 5.10 -22.37
N LEU A 115 -3.22 4.87 -23.68
CA LEU A 115 -3.40 3.53 -24.24
C LEU A 115 -2.23 2.61 -23.87
N ALA A 116 -0.98 3.09 -24.00
CA ALA A 116 0.20 2.30 -23.63
C ALA A 116 0.18 1.91 -22.15
N PHE A 117 -0.14 2.84 -21.24
CA PHE A 117 -0.32 2.55 -19.82
C PHE A 117 -1.45 1.54 -19.56
N ARG A 118 -2.61 1.71 -20.20
CA ARG A 118 -3.72 0.76 -20.06
C ARG A 118 -3.33 -0.64 -20.51
N ARG A 119 -2.68 -0.76 -21.65
CA ARG A 119 -2.23 -2.05 -22.19
C ARG A 119 -1.12 -2.69 -21.33
N TYR A 120 -0.29 -1.87 -20.68
CA TYR A 120 0.65 -2.34 -19.67
C TYR A 120 -0.10 -3.02 -18.50
N ILE A 121 -1.14 -2.40 -17.94
CA ILE A 121 -1.97 -3.00 -16.89
C ILE A 121 -2.62 -4.30 -17.41
N GLN A 122 -3.23 -4.28 -18.59
CA GLN A 122 -3.89 -5.43 -19.19
C GLN A 122 -2.93 -6.61 -19.47
N SER A 123 -1.66 -6.32 -19.67
CA SER A 123 -0.62 -7.35 -19.86
C SER A 123 -0.15 -8.02 -18.56
N GLY A 124 -0.70 -7.64 -17.41
CA GLY A 124 -0.31 -8.14 -16.09
C GLY A 124 0.62 -7.20 -15.32
N GLY A 125 0.63 -5.91 -15.67
CA GLY A 125 1.39 -4.89 -14.94
C GLY A 125 0.76 -4.53 -13.59
N GLY A 126 1.53 -3.83 -12.75
CA GLY A 126 1.07 -3.40 -11.43
C GLY A 126 1.32 -1.91 -11.16
N ILE A 127 0.45 -1.32 -10.34
CA ILE A 127 0.59 0.07 -9.89
C ILE A 127 0.51 0.17 -8.37
N VAL A 128 1.37 1.02 -7.82
CA VAL A 128 1.30 1.50 -6.43
C VAL A 128 1.03 3.00 -6.48
N GLY A 129 -0.07 3.43 -5.88
CA GLY A 129 -0.43 4.84 -5.82
C GLY A 129 -0.30 5.38 -4.40
N LEU A 130 0.36 6.53 -4.27
CA LEU A 130 0.55 7.19 -2.99
C LEU A 130 -0.21 8.52 -2.97
N HIS A 131 -0.89 8.77 -1.88
CA HIS A 131 -1.58 10.01 -1.52
C HIS A 131 -2.51 10.52 -2.63
N SER A 132 -2.14 11.59 -3.30
CA SER A 132 -3.01 12.26 -4.27
C SER A 132 -3.14 11.55 -5.63
N VAL A 133 -2.61 10.33 -5.78
CA VAL A 133 -2.87 9.54 -6.99
C VAL A 133 -4.38 9.41 -7.29
N VAL A 134 -5.23 9.43 -6.26
CA VAL A 134 -6.69 9.43 -6.38
C VAL A 134 -7.25 10.71 -7.03
N GLY A 135 -6.42 11.73 -7.21
CA GLY A 135 -6.69 12.96 -7.93
C GLY A 135 -6.09 13.03 -9.34
N THR A 136 -5.46 11.92 -9.78
CA THR A 136 -4.80 11.82 -11.10
C THR A 136 -5.83 11.40 -12.17
N GLU A 137 -5.67 11.93 -13.41
CA GLU A 137 -6.49 11.57 -14.57
C GLU A 137 -8.01 11.59 -14.27
N ARG A 138 -8.48 12.65 -13.63
CA ARG A 138 -9.85 12.77 -13.10
C ARG A 138 -10.94 12.61 -14.14
N ASN A 139 -10.60 12.84 -15.41
CA ASN A 139 -11.54 12.75 -16.54
C ASN A 139 -11.44 11.42 -17.29
N TRP A 140 -10.55 10.52 -16.85
CA TRP A 140 -10.39 9.21 -17.46
C TRP A 140 -11.06 8.12 -16.62
N GLU A 141 -12.26 7.71 -17.03
CA GLU A 141 -13.10 6.76 -16.30
C GLU A 141 -12.38 5.45 -15.97
N TRP A 142 -11.66 4.89 -16.94
CA TRP A 142 -10.91 3.67 -16.74
C TRP A 142 -9.83 3.82 -15.65
N PHE A 143 -9.15 4.97 -15.58
CA PHE A 143 -8.13 5.23 -14.56
C PHE A 143 -8.76 5.38 -13.17
N LYS A 144 -9.91 6.04 -13.06
CA LYS A 144 -10.67 6.13 -11.79
C LYS A 144 -11.03 4.74 -11.27
N MET A 145 -11.49 3.84 -12.16
CA MET A 145 -11.77 2.46 -11.78
C MET A 145 -10.52 1.71 -11.35
N LEU A 146 -9.38 1.86 -12.06
CA LEU A 146 -8.10 1.25 -11.69
C LEU A 146 -7.60 1.72 -10.31
N ILE A 147 -7.72 3.02 -10.03
CA ILE A 147 -7.30 3.59 -8.73
C ILE A 147 -8.32 3.32 -7.64
N GLY A 148 -9.58 3.09 -7.99
CA GLY A 148 -10.64 2.72 -7.06
C GLY A 148 -11.52 3.87 -6.59
N GLY A 149 -11.35 5.08 -7.12
CA GLY A 149 -12.17 6.23 -6.81
C GLY A 149 -11.56 7.55 -7.28
N ARG A 150 -12.31 8.63 -7.10
CA ARG A 150 -11.89 9.98 -7.50
C ARG A 150 -11.93 10.93 -6.32
N PHE A 151 -10.80 11.58 -6.01
CA PHE A 151 -10.70 12.61 -4.99
C PHE A 151 -11.70 13.75 -5.23
N VAL A 152 -12.34 14.21 -4.16
CA VAL A 152 -13.27 15.33 -4.16
C VAL A 152 -12.83 16.42 -3.19
N TRP A 153 -12.49 16.06 -1.95
CA TRP A 153 -12.22 17.00 -0.89
C TRP A 153 -11.59 16.28 0.31
N HIS A 154 -10.95 17.05 1.19
CA HIS A 154 -10.47 16.60 2.50
C HIS A 154 -10.72 17.70 3.56
N PRO A 155 -10.97 17.35 4.83
CA PRO A 155 -10.88 18.29 5.94
C PRO A 155 -9.43 18.77 6.14
N LYS A 156 -9.24 19.77 7.00
CA LYS A 156 -7.90 20.26 7.34
C LYS A 156 -7.00 19.12 7.80
N TYR A 157 -5.71 19.22 7.48
CA TYR A 157 -4.65 18.36 7.99
C TYR A 157 -4.75 18.25 9.52
N GLN A 158 -4.78 17.05 10.06
CA GLN A 158 -5.07 16.80 11.46
C GLN A 158 -4.62 15.40 11.89
N LYS A 159 -4.63 15.16 13.22
CA LYS A 159 -4.43 13.81 13.76
C LYS A 159 -5.63 12.93 13.41
N LEU A 160 -5.36 11.77 12.84
CA LEU A 160 -6.32 10.76 12.40
C LEU A 160 -6.04 9.44 13.09
N ALA A 161 -7.09 8.66 13.35
CA ALA A 161 -6.99 7.25 13.68
C ALA A 161 -7.29 6.43 12.42
N ILE A 162 -6.36 5.55 12.03
CA ILE A 162 -6.49 4.70 10.85
C ILE A 162 -6.50 3.26 11.33
N ASN A 163 -7.63 2.58 11.12
CA ASN A 163 -7.87 1.23 11.61
C ASN A 163 -7.49 0.20 10.54
N LYS A 164 -6.72 -0.82 10.94
CA LYS A 164 -6.43 -1.98 10.10
C LYS A 164 -7.66 -2.89 10.08
N LEU A 165 -8.29 -3.05 8.92
CA LEU A 165 -9.49 -3.85 8.72
C LEU A 165 -9.17 -5.29 8.29
N ASP A 166 -8.18 -5.47 7.41
CA ASP A 166 -7.70 -6.80 7.01
C ASP A 166 -6.27 -7.04 7.50
N GLY A 167 -6.15 -7.59 8.70
CA GLY A 167 -4.86 -7.94 9.28
C GLY A 167 -4.21 -9.18 8.67
N SER A 168 -4.93 -9.96 7.88
CA SER A 168 -4.42 -11.19 7.24
C SER A 168 -3.70 -10.90 5.92
N HIS A 169 -3.94 -9.73 5.32
CA HIS A 169 -3.31 -9.36 4.05
C HIS A 169 -1.81 -9.11 4.23
N VAL A 170 -0.99 -9.66 3.34
CA VAL A 170 0.49 -9.64 3.45
C VAL A 170 1.08 -8.23 3.53
N SER A 171 0.46 -7.23 2.90
CA SER A 171 0.91 -5.83 3.01
C SER A 171 0.55 -5.16 4.33
N MET A 172 -0.16 -5.85 5.22
CA MET A 172 -0.52 -5.37 6.56
C MET A 172 0.28 -6.03 7.67
N GLU A 173 1.26 -6.87 7.34
CA GLU A 173 2.08 -7.57 8.31
C GLU A 173 2.90 -6.59 9.17
N GLY A 174 2.72 -6.68 10.50
CA GLY A 174 3.38 -5.79 11.46
C GLY A 174 2.99 -4.31 11.35
N MET A 175 1.92 -3.97 10.63
CA MET A 175 1.26 -2.67 10.75
C MET A 175 0.44 -2.63 12.03
N PRO A 176 0.36 -1.47 12.74
CA PRO A 176 -0.44 -1.35 13.95
C PRO A 176 -1.93 -1.63 13.69
N GLY A 177 -2.65 -2.12 14.70
CA GLY A 177 -4.11 -2.31 14.63
C GLY A 177 -4.86 -1.00 14.46
N ILE A 178 -4.41 0.04 15.18
CA ILE A 178 -4.80 1.44 15.02
C ILE A 178 -3.52 2.24 14.81
N TRP A 179 -3.44 2.95 13.71
CA TRP A 179 -2.34 3.84 13.39
C TRP A 179 -2.77 5.29 13.59
N GLU A 180 -2.27 5.92 14.66
CA GLU A 180 -2.46 7.34 14.88
C GLU A 180 -1.41 8.12 14.08
N LYS A 181 -1.88 9.01 13.21
CA LYS A 181 -1.04 9.76 12.27
C LYS A 181 -1.66 11.11 11.98
N GLU A 182 -0.83 12.14 11.85
CA GLU A 182 -1.25 13.40 11.24
C GLU A 182 -1.25 13.27 9.72
N ASP A 183 -2.39 13.51 9.10
CA ASP A 183 -2.56 13.41 7.64
C ASP A 183 -3.83 14.12 7.18
N GLU A 184 -4.12 14.06 5.90
CA GLU A 184 -5.38 14.46 5.29
C GLU A 184 -6.30 13.24 5.12
N CYS A 185 -7.56 13.39 5.55
CA CYS A 185 -8.58 12.39 5.30
C CYS A 185 -9.19 12.63 3.92
N TYR A 186 -8.66 12.00 2.88
CA TYR A 186 -9.16 12.15 1.51
C TYR A 186 -10.53 11.51 1.34
N LEU A 187 -11.51 12.30 0.94
CA LEU A 187 -12.86 11.85 0.62
C LEU A 187 -13.03 11.78 -0.90
N MET A 188 -13.54 10.67 -1.36
CA MET A 188 -13.66 10.32 -2.77
C MET A 188 -15.12 10.17 -3.19
N LYS A 189 -15.39 10.35 -4.47
CA LYS A 189 -16.63 9.89 -5.13
C LYS A 189 -16.32 8.75 -6.09
N GLU A 190 -17.37 8.11 -6.57
CA GLU A 190 -17.26 7.06 -7.58
C GLU A 190 -16.34 5.91 -7.12
N LEU A 191 -16.45 5.53 -5.82
CA LEU A 191 -15.69 4.39 -5.30
C LEU A 191 -16.06 3.13 -6.09
N TYR A 192 -15.03 2.48 -6.64
CA TYR A 192 -15.21 1.27 -7.42
C TYR A 192 -15.54 0.08 -6.49
N PRO A 193 -16.62 -0.68 -6.77
CA PRO A 193 -17.03 -1.76 -5.87
C PRO A 193 -16.04 -2.91 -5.72
N GLY A 194 -15.07 -3.00 -6.63
CA GLY A 194 -14.03 -4.04 -6.61
C GLY A 194 -12.89 -3.81 -5.63
N ILE A 195 -12.79 -2.63 -4.99
CA ILE A 195 -11.72 -2.36 -4.03
C ILE A 195 -11.87 -3.24 -2.78
N LYS A 196 -10.74 -3.73 -2.28
CA LYS A 196 -10.62 -4.49 -1.03
C LYS A 196 -9.89 -3.62 -0.02
N VAL A 197 -10.64 -3.07 0.93
CA VAL A 197 -10.12 -2.12 1.91
C VAL A 197 -9.25 -2.83 2.94
N LEU A 198 -8.03 -2.35 3.11
CA LEU A 198 -7.03 -2.87 4.05
C LEU A 198 -6.97 -2.06 5.35
N MET A 199 -7.01 -0.71 5.20
CA MET A 199 -7.08 0.22 6.33
C MET A 199 -8.11 1.31 6.03
N ALA A 200 -8.73 1.84 7.08
CA ALA A 200 -9.75 2.87 6.96
C ALA A 200 -9.56 3.98 8.00
N HIS A 201 -9.86 5.21 7.61
CA HIS A 201 -10.01 6.32 8.53
C HIS A 201 -11.17 6.05 9.49
N ASP A 202 -10.97 6.25 10.77
CA ASP A 202 -12.03 6.35 11.75
C ASP A 202 -12.63 7.76 11.70
N LEU A 203 -13.78 7.90 11.08
CA LEU A 203 -14.45 9.20 10.93
C LEU A 203 -14.77 9.87 12.26
N THR A 204 -14.87 9.08 13.35
CA THR A 204 -15.11 9.64 14.69
C THR A 204 -13.88 10.32 15.29
N SER A 205 -12.70 10.13 14.67
CA SER A 205 -11.46 10.82 15.06
C SER A 205 -11.31 12.22 14.43
N LEU A 206 -12.19 12.57 13.48
CA LEU A 206 -12.13 13.88 12.81
C LEU A 206 -12.64 15.00 13.71
N ASN A 207 -12.03 16.20 13.57
CA ASN A 207 -12.45 17.40 14.28
C ASN A 207 -13.89 17.79 13.94
N ASN A 208 -14.64 18.24 14.93
CA ASN A 208 -16.06 18.61 14.80
C ASN A 208 -16.33 19.74 13.79
N GLU A 209 -15.37 20.61 13.54
CA GLU A 209 -15.49 21.74 12.60
C GLU A 209 -15.76 21.32 11.14
N GLN A 210 -15.49 20.06 10.81
CA GLN A 210 -15.58 19.54 9.44
C GLN A 210 -16.80 18.61 9.24
N ASN A 211 -17.61 18.39 10.27
CA ASN A 211 -18.58 17.30 10.31
C ASN A 211 -19.68 17.36 9.23
N GLU A 212 -20.18 18.53 8.84
CA GLU A 212 -21.29 18.61 7.87
C GLU A 212 -20.87 18.10 6.49
N LYS A 213 -19.75 18.60 5.96
CA LYS A 213 -19.26 18.17 4.65
C LYS A 213 -18.72 16.73 4.67
N VAL A 214 -18.12 16.31 5.79
CA VAL A 214 -17.75 14.91 5.98
C VAL A 214 -19.00 14.03 5.93
N LYS A 215 -20.05 14.36 6.66
CA LYS A 215 -21.32 13.60 6.66
C LYS A 215 -21.94 13.52 5.27
N GLU A 216 -21.96 14.63 4.51
CA GLU A 216 -22.45 14.64 3.14
C GLU A 216 -21.68 13.65 2.26
N LEU A 217 -20.33 13.70 2.28
CA LEU A 217 -19.49 12.90 1.41
C LEU A 217 -19.33 11.44 1.88
N THR A 218 -19.62 11.17 3.16
CA THR A 218 -19.50 9.83 3.75
C THR A 218 -20.84 9.23 4.15
N ALA A 219 -21.94 9.75 3.65
CA ALA A 219 -23.31 9.36 4.05
C ALA A 219 -23.60 7.85 3.92
N SER A 220 -22.91 7.14 3.01
CA SER A 220 -23.00 5.69 2.83
C SER A 220 -22.06 4.91 3.75
N PHE A 221 -21.27 5.58 4.59
CA PHE A 221 -20.30 4.98 5.51
C PHE A 221 -20.68 5.31 6.95
N HIS A 222 -20.65 4.32 7.84
CA HIS A 222 -20.93 4.56 9.25
C HIS A 222 -19.76 5.21 9.98
N ARG A 223 -18.70 4.46 10.15
CA ARG A 223 -17.54 4.86 10.95
C ARG A 223 -16.24 4.86 10.16
N TYR A 224 -16.10 3.91 9.24
CA TYR A 224 -14.85 3.64 8.58
C TYR A 224 -14.90 4.05 7.12
N TYR A 225 -13.92 4.86 6.70
CA TYR A 225 -13.80 5.33 5.32
C TYR A 225 -12.47 4.84 4.71
N PRO A 226 -12.45 4.31 3.48
CA PRO A 226 -11.24 3.74 2.88
C PRO A 226 -10.05 4.69 2.91
N ALA A 227 -8.91 4.23 3.46
CA ALA A 227 -7.63 4.92 3.48
C ALA A 227 -6.57 4.16 2.68
N VAL A 228 -6.60 2.83 2.71
CA VAL A 228 -5.69 1.93 2.00
C VAL A 228 -6.48 0.78 1.43
N TRP A 229 -6.24 0.43 0.17
CA TRP A 229 -6.92 -0.68 -0.50
C TRP A 229 -6.08 -1.28 -1.62
N HIS A 230 -6.49 -2.44 -2.07
CA HIS A 230 -5.97 -3.07 -3.27
C HIS A 230 -7.09 -3.61 -4.13
N GLN A 231 -6.79 -3.93 -5.37
CA GLN A 231 -7.70 -4.65 -6.27
C GLN A 231 -6.95 -5.29 -7.43
N ASP A 232 -7.56 -6.32 -7.99
CA ASP A 232 -7.25 -6.80 -9.33
C ASP A 232 -8.20 -6.09 -10.30
N PHE A 233 -7.67 -5.46 -11.35
CA PHE A 233 -8.47 -4.70 -12.30
C PHE A 233 -7.91 -4.81 -13.71
N ASP A 234 -8.77 -5.12 -14.66
CA ASP A 234 -8.49 -5.15 -16.10
C ASP A 234 -7.19 -5.90 -16.47
N GLY A 235 -6.88 -6.98 -15.75
CA GLY A 235 -5.71 -7.84 -15.98
C GLY A 235 -4.48 -7.53 -15.14
N GLY A 236 -4.44 -6.40 -14.45
CA GLY A 236 -3.35 -6.00 -13.56
C GLY A 236 -3.76 -5.90 -12.10
N VAL A 237 -2.86 -5.38 -11.27
CA VAL A 237 -3.04 -5.21 -9.83
C VAL A 237 -2.74 -3.78 -9.40
N ALA A 238 -3.58 -3.21 -8.54
CA ALA A 238 -3.37 -1.92 -7.90
C ALA A 238 -3.31 -2.05 -6.39
N TRP A 239 -2.40 -1.31 -5.75
CA TRP A 239 -2.37 -1.08 -4.32
C TRP A 239 -2.26 0.42 -4.08
N ILE A 240 -3.20 0.98 -3.33
CA ILE A 240 -3.37 2.42 -3.18
C ILE A 240 -3.41 2.78 -1.71
N THR A 241 -2.69 3.82 -1.34
CA THR A 241 -2.81 4.49 -0.06
C THR A 241 -3.11 5.97 -0.28
N ALA A 242 -4.18 6.47 0.35
CA ALA A 242 -4.52 7.90 0.35
C ALA A 242 -3.71 8.68 1.42
N LEU A 243 -2.84 7.99 2.15
CA LEU A 243 -1.97 8.56 3.19
C LEU A 243 -0.66 9.07 2.60
N GLY A 244 0.04 9.96 3.33
CA GLY A 244 1.40 10.38 2.96
C GLY A 244 1.48 11.82 2.44
N HIS A 245 0.64 12.71 2.95
CA HIS A 245 0.67 14.14 2.59
C HIS A 245 1.97 14.83 3.00
N ASN A 246 2.47 14.53 4.22
CA ASN A 246 3.60 15.27 4.76
C ASN A 246 4.94 14.69 4.27
N LYS A 247 5.91 15.58 3.96
CA LYS A 247 7.29 15.15 3.63
C LYS A 247 7.95 14.31 4.72
N LYS A 248 7.61 14.53 6.00
CA LYS A 248 8.11 13.75 7.15
C LYS A 248 7.66 12.28 7.10
N ASP A 249 6.58 11.97 6.41
CA ASP A 249 6.13 10.60 6.23
C ASP A 249 7.20 9.75 5.55
N TYR A 250 7.91 10.33 4.61
CA TYR A 250 8.98 9.68 3.83
C TYR A 250 10.29 9.50 4.60
N GLU A 251 10.29 9.85 5.90
CA GLU A 251 11.34 9.56 6.89
C GLU A 251 10.81 8.69 8.05
N ASP A 252 9.48 8.54 8.17
CA ASP A 252 8.84 7.74 9.22
C ASP A 252 8.96 6.23 8.93
N PRO A 253 9.56 5.44 9.84
CA PRO A 253 9.77 4.01 9.60
C PRO A 253 8.48 3.22 9.37
N THR A 254 7.36 3.63 10.01
CA THR A 254 6.06 2.94 9.86
C THR A 254 5.48 3.20 8.47
N TYR A 255 5.56 4.45 8.00
CA TYR A 255 5.11 4.81 6.66
C TYR A 255 5.98 4.18 5.57
N LEU A 256 7.31 4.21 5.74
CA LEU A 256 8.23 3.55 4.80
C LEU A 256 7.99 2.04 4.71
N LYS A 257 7.78 1.38 5.85
CA LYS A 257 7.38 -0.02 5.90
C LYS A 257 6.06 -0.25 5.16
N HIS A 258 5.07 0.60 5.39
CA HIS A 258 3.77 0.54 4.73
C HIS A 258 3.90 0.60 3.20
N VAL A 259 4.65 1.58 2.68
CA VAL A 259 4.91 1.72 1.24
C VAL A 259 5.66 0.51 0.69
N TYR A 260 6.74 0.09 1.35
CA TYR A 260 7.51 -1.10 0.95
C TYR A 260 6.61 -2.34 0.84
N GLN A 261 5.76 -2.59 1.84
CA GLN A 261 4.88 -3.76 1.83
C GLN A 261 3.84 -3.70 0.72
N GLY A 262 3.30 -2.53 0.41
CA GLY A 262 2.42 -2.32 -0.75
C GLY A 262 3.14 -2.64 -2.06
N MET A 263 4.35 -2.12 -2.25
CA MET A 263 5.19 -2.42 -3.40
C MET A 263 5.54 -3.91 -3.48
N ASN A 264 5.92 -4.52 -2.37
CA ASN A 264 6.28 -5.94 -2.31
C ASN A 264 5.08 -6.86 -2.62
N TYR A 265 3.87 -6.48 -2.16
CA TYR A 265 2.63 -7.15 -2.54
C TYR A 265 2.40 -7.09 -4.04
N VAL A 266 2.44 -5.89 -4.64
CA VAL A 266 2.27 -5.72 -6.09
C VAL A 266 3.33 -6.53 -6.84
N ALA A 267 4.60 -6.45 -6.42
CA ALA A 267 5.70 -7.20 -7.02
C ALA A 267 5.50 -8.74 -6.96
N SER A 268 4.81 -9.23 -5.93
CA SER A 268 4.46 -10.66 -5.80
C SER A 268 3.37 -11.11 -6.77
N ARG A 269 2.56 -10.16 -7.26
CA ARG A 269 1.39 -10.40 -8.11
C ARG A 269 1.68 -10.21 -9.60
N VAL A 270 2.63 -9.33 -9.93
CA VAL A 270 3.02 -9.10 -11.32
C VAL A 270 3.78 -10.29 -11.89
N SER A 271 3.43 -10.67 -13.09
CA SER A 271 4.08 -11.76 -13.84
C SER A 271 4.83 -11.20 -15.06
N LYS A 272 5.46 -12.09 -15.82
CA LYS A 272 5.97 -11.72 -17.16
C LYS A 272 4.80 -11.18 -17.99
N LYS A 273 4.98 -9.96 -18.51
CA LYS A 273 3.94 -9.29 -19.27
C LYS A 273 3.57 -10.04 -20.54
N ASP A 274 2.28 -10.19 -20.75
CA ASP A 274 1.71 -10.83 -21.92
C ASP A 274 0.78 -9.84 -22.65
N TYR A 275 1.37 -9.07 -23.56
CA TYR A 275 0.64 -8.07 -24.33
C TYR A 275 -0.40 -8.68 -25.29
N SER A 276 -0.40 -10.00 -25.53
CA SER A 276 -1.47 -10.65 -26.30
C SER A 276 -2.82 -10.58 -25.55
N LYS A 277 -2.79 -10.42 -24.23
CA LYS A 277 -3.97 -10.24 -23.37
C LYS A 277 -4.48 -8.80 -23.35
N ALA A 278 -3.67 -7.84 -23.80
CA ALA A 278 -4.03 -6.44 -23.82
C ALA A 278 -4.98 -6.16 -25.00
N TYR A 279 -6.27 -6.19 -24.72
CA TYR A 279 -7.32 -6.13 -25.74
C TYR A 279 -7.70 -4.69 -26.15
N ALA A 280 -7.38 -3.66 -25.34
CA ALA A 280 -7.75 -2.28 -25.64
C ALA A 280 -7.12 -1.80 -26.96
N LYS A 281 -7.97 -1.21 -27.82
CA LYS A 281 -7.57 -0.58 -29.10
C LYS A 281 -7.51 0.95 -29.00
N ALA A 282 -8.17 1.50 -27.98
CA ALA A 282 -8.15 2.92 -27.65
C ALA A 282 -8.12 3.10 -26.13
N TRP A 283 -7.63 4.23 -25.65
CA TRP A 283 -7.52 4.55 -24.24
C TRP A 283 -8.86 4.46 -23.48
N ASN A 284 -9.97 4.77 -24.16
CA ASN A 284 -11.33 4.78 -23.64
C ASN A 284 -12.18 3.56 -24.08
N SER A 285 -11.55 2.49 -24.57
CA SER A 285 -12.27 1.24 -24.87
C SER A 285 -13.05 0.75 -23.64
N PRO A 286 -14.24 0.15 -23.78
CA PRO A 286 -14.96 -0.44 -22.65
C PRO A 286 -14.12 -1.48 -21.91
N VAL A 287 -14.31 -1.59 -20.58
CA VAL A 287 -13.72 -2.67 -19.79
C VAL A 287 -14.48 -3.96 -20.08
N GLN A 288 -13.73 -5.04 -20.28
CA GLN A 288 -14.30 -6.38 -20.43
C GLN A 288 -14.25 -7.09 -19.08
N PHE A 289 -15.34 -7.11 -18.35
CA PHE A 289 -15.48 -7.92 -17.16
C PHE A 289 -15.63 -9.40 -17.56
N LYS A 290 -14.68 -10.22 -17.07
CA LYS A 290 -14.70 -11.68 -17.30
C LYS A 290 -15.33 -12.39 -16.13
#